data_665a8f8a577d0a3622edfc508b0f40cd
#
_entry.id   665a8f8a577d0a3622edfc508b0f40cd
#
_cell.length_a   1.000
_cell.length_b   1.000
_cell.length_c   1.000
_cell.angle_alpha   90.00
_cell.angle_beta   90.00
_cell.angle_gamma   90.00
#
_symmetry.space_group_name_H-M   'P 1'
#
loop_
_entity.id
_entity.type
_entity.pdbx_description
1 polymer ?
#
loop_
_entity_poly.entity_id
_entity_poly.type
_entity_poly.pdbx_seq_one_letter_code
_entity_poly.pdbx_strand_id
1 'polypeptide(L)'
;MSFKIKAISGMEILDSRGNPTVRAFVELASGCVGEASVPSGASTGSHEAIELRDGGKRYGGAGVQKAVKNVNEPIARALKGMDAREQRKIDEKMLALDGTSNKKKLGANAILAVSLATARAASWEANLPTFKYLRKCFRLKHKTFELPLATMNII
;
A
#
# COMPACT_ATOMS: atom_id res chain seq x y z
N MET A 1 19.50 8.59 -10.86
CA MET A 1 18.23 8.41 -10.14
C MET A 1 17.10 8.21 -11.14
N SER A 2 16.33 7.16 -11.03
CA SER A 2 15.17 6.92 -11.89
C SER A 2 13.96 6.50 -11.05
N PHE A 3 12.94 7.33 -11.06
CA PHE A 3 11.71 7.11 -10.29
C PHE A 3 10.63 6.31 -11.05
N LYS A 4 10.94 5.81 -12.25
CA LYS A 4 9.99 4.99 -13.02
C LYS A 4 9.79 3.64 -12.36
N ILE A 5 8.55 3.24 -12.17
CA ILE A 5 8.18 1.92 -11.67
C ILE A 5 8.54 0.87 -12.73
N LYS A 6 9.47 -0.01 -12.39
CA LYS A 6 9.92 -1.12 -13.24
C LYS A 6 9.04 -2.35 -13.06
N ALA A 7 8.80 -2.72 -11.79
CA ALA A 7 8.02 -3.89 -11.44
C ALA A 7 7.29 -3.69 -10.11
N ILE A 8 6.16 -4.38 -9.97
CA ILE A 8 5.40 -4.50 -8.73
C ILE A 8 5.13 -5.96 -8.50
N SER A 9 5.32 -6.43 -7.28
CA SER A 9 4.96 -7.76 -6.85
C SER A 9 4.35 -7.75 -5.46
N GLY A 10 3.53 -8.75 -5.17
CA GLY A 10 2.90 -8.92 -3.87
C GLY A 10 2.97 -10.36 -3.42
N MET A 11 2.92 -10.55 -2.11
CA MET A 11 2.85 -11.85 -1.47
C MET A 11 1.92 -11.80 -0.26
N GLU A 12 1.39 -12.96 0.08
CA GLU A 12 0.72 -13.18 1.35
C GLU A 12 1.75 -13.43 2.44
N ILE A 13 1.60 -12.75 3.55
CA ILE A 13 2.39 -12.95 4.77
C ILE A 13 1.44 -13.12 5.96
N LEU A 14 1.97 -13.49 7.13
CA LEU A 14 1.21 -13.47 8.37
C LEU A 14 1.52 -12.20 9.17
N ASP A 15 0.49 -11.62 9.76
CA ASP A 15 0.62 -10.51 10.71
C ASP A 15 1.09 -11.00 12.10
N SER A 16 1.24 -10.09 13.07
CA SER A 16 1.68 -10.42 14.44
C SER A 16 0.70 -11.33 15.20
N ARG A 17 -0.52 -11.50 14.70
CA ARG A 17 -1.57 -12.37 15.28
C ARG A 17 -1.72 -13.68 14.51
N GLY A 18 -0.87 -13.92 13.50
CA GLY A 18 -0.95 -15.11 12.65
C GLY A 18 -2.02 -15.04 11.55
N ASN A 19 -2.62 -13.89 11.31
CA ASN A 19 -3.61 -13.73 10.24
C ASN A 19 -2.94 -13.36 8.91
N PRO A 20 -3.42 -13.90 7.77
CA PRO A 20 -2.92 -13.53 6.46
C PRO A 20 -3.11 -12.05 6.16
N THR A 21 -2.08 -11.43 5.60
CA THR A 21 -2.14 -10.07 5.07
C THR A 21 -1.29 -9.91 3.81
N VAL A 22 -1.41 -8.76 3.14
CA VAL A 22 -0.71 -8.46 1.89
C VAL A 22 0.57 -7.68 2.18
N ARG A 23 1.70 -8.15 1.62
CA ARG A 23 2.92 -7.36 1.44
C ARG A 23 3.12 -7.08 -0.04
N ALA A 24 3.40 -5.83 -0.39
CA ALA A 24 3.76 -5.43 -1.75
C ALA A 24 5.19 -4.90 -1.81
N PHE A 25 5.80 -5.07 -2.97
CA PHE A 25 7.11 -4.55 -3.33
C PHE A 25 6.98 -3.72 -4.61
N VAL A 26 7.63 -2.58 -4.64
CA VAL A 26 7.72 -1.70 -5.83
C VAL A 26 9.19 -1.49 -6.15
N GLU A 27 9.63 -2.01 -7.29
CA GLU A 27 10.97 -1.82 -7.82
C GLU A 27 10.98 -0.66 -8.81
N LEU A 28 11.88 0.28 -8.61
CA LEU A 28 12.14 1.37 -9.54
C LEU A 28 13.19 0.98 -10.60
N ALA A 29 13.24 1.70 -11.70
CA ALA A 29 14.22 1.46 -12.76
C ALA A 29 15.67 1.72 -12.31
N SER A 30 15.87 2.42 -11.21
CA SER A 30 17.17 2.58 -10.54
C SER A 30 17.63 1.33 -9.79
N GLY A 31 16.75 0.35 -9.56
CA GLY A 31 16.99 -0.80 -8.69
C GLY A 31 16.56 -0.59 -7.23
N CYS A 32 16.14 0.62 -6.87
CA CYS A 32 15.59 0.88 -5.53
C CYS A 32 14.27 0.13 -5.35
N VAL A 33 14.10 -0.57 -4.21
CA VAL A 33 12.90 -1.35 -3.90
C VAL A 33 12.25 -0.87 -2.62
N GLY A 34 11.02 -0.38 -2.70
CA GLY A 34 10.19 -0.08 -1.54
C GLY A 34 9.24 -1.24 -1.22
N GLU A 35 8.99 -1.50 0.05
CA GLU A 35 8.05 -2.52 0.49
C GLU A 35 7.06 -2.00 1.52
N ALA A 36 5.88 -2.60 1.57
CA ALA A 36 4.91 -2.32 2.62
C ALA A 36 4.01 -3.54 2.89
N SER A 37 3.74 -3.77 4.16
CA SER A 37 2.74 -4.72 4.63
C SER A 37 1.53 -3.95 5.15
N VAL A 38 0.34 -4.43 4.82
CA VAL A 38 -0.90 -3.78 5.26
C VAL A 38 -1.30 -4.32 6.62
N PRO A 39 -1.52 -3.45 7.62
CA PRO A 39 -2.10 -3.89 8.88
C PRO A 39 -3.57 -4.29 8.67
N SER A 40 -4.00 -5.39 9.30
CA SER A 40 -5.40 -5.80 9.32
C SER A 40 -6.07 -5.31 10.60
N GLY A 41 -7.21 -4.63 10.46
CA GLY A 41 -8.03 -4.21 11.60
C GLY A 41 -8.68 -5.40 12.32
N ALA A 42 -8.91 -5.27 13.62
CA ALA A 42 -9.66 -6.26 14.41
C ALA A 42 -11.18 -6.04 14.34
N SER A 43 -11.59 -4.81 14.06
CA SER A 43 -13.00 -4.41 13.92
C SER A 43 -13.24 -3.81 12.53
N THR A 44 -14.44 -3.93 12.01
CA THR A 44 -14.86 -3.32 10.74
C THR A 44 -16.01 -2.37 11.00
N GLY A 45 -15.90 -1.16 10.45
CA GLY A 45 -16.97 -0.17 10.45
C GLY A 45 -17.81 -0.25 9.18
N SER A 46 -19.05 0.18 9.25
CA SER A 46 -19.99 0.15 8.11
C SER A 46 -19.57 1.02 6.91
N HIS A 47 -18.69 2.00 7.14
CA HIS A 47 -18.19 2.91 6.12
C HIS A 47 -16.75 2.64 5.68
N GLU A 48 -16.15 1.57 6.14
CA GLU A 48 -14.77 1.22 5.79
C GLU A 48 -14.70 0.61 4.36
N ALA A 49 -13.51 0.78 3.76
CA ALA A 49 -13.22 0.10 2.50
C ALA A 49 -13.03 -1.41 2.73
N ILE A 50 -13.40 -2.20 1.73
CA ILE A 50 -13.39 -3.66 1.84
C ILE A 50 -11.96 -4.20 1.78
N GLU A 51 -11.56 -4.88 2.83
CA GLU A 51 -10.40 -5.76 2.83
C GLU A 51 -10.75 -7.04 2.08
N LEU A 52 -10.13 -7.27 0.92
CA LEU A 52 -10.46 -8.42 0.09
C LEU A 52 -9.90 -9.70 0.70
N ARG A 53 -10.79 -10.60 1.09
CA ARG A 53 -10.51 -11.93 1.63
C ARG A 53 -10.94 -13.02 0.66
N ASP A 54 -10.25 -14.18 0.72
CA ASP A 54 -10.51 -15.29 -0.21
C ASP A 54 -11.82 -16.00 0.04
N GLY A 55 -12.25 -16.06 1.31
CA GLY A 55 -13.29 -16.96 1.73
C GLY A 55 -12.83 -18.43 1.75
N GLY A 56 -13.76 -19.35 1.89
CA GLY A 56 -13.47 -20.79 1.88
C GLY A 56 -12.81 -21.31 3.15
N LYS A 57 -12.04 -22.41 3.04
CA LYS A 57 -11.48 -23.11 4.22
C LYS A 57 -10.12 -22.63 4.67
N ARG A 58 -9.31 -22.08 3.76
CA ARG A 58 -7.94 -21.67 4.06
C ARG A 58 -7.92 -20.49 5.03
N TYR A 59 -7.20 -20.64 6.14
CA TYR A 59 -7.20 -19.68 7.26
C TYR A 59 -8.61 -19.27 7.73
N GLY A 60 -9.56 -20.21 7.76
CA GLY A 60 -10.95 -19.89 8.11
C GLY A 60 -11.61 -18.86 7.17
N GLY A 61 -11.15 -18.76 5.93
CA GLY A 61 -11.63 -17.78 4.94
C GLY A 61 -10.88 -16.47 4.92
N ALA A 62 -9.90 -16.28 5.83
CA ALA A 62 -9.14 -15.03 5.96
C ALA A 62 -7.95 -14.91 5.00
N GLY A 63 -7.71 -15.87 4.09
CA GLY A 63 -6.66 -15.80 3.07
C GLY A 63 -6.77 -14.52 2.21
N VAL A 64 -5.65 -14.09 1.58
CA VAL A 64 -5.58 -12.86 0.78
C VAL A 64 -4.99 -13.09 -0.61
N GLN A 65 -5.04 -14.32 -1.12
CA GLN A 65 -4.47 -14.64 -2.43
C GLN A 65 -5.14 -13.89 -3.58
N LYS A 66 -6.45 -13.61 -3.49
CA LYS A 66 -7.16 -12.77 -4.47
C LYS A 66 -6.59 -11.35 -4.51
N ALA A 67 -6.33 -10.75 -3.35
CA ALA A 67 -5.72 -9.43 -3.25
C ALA A 67 -4.27 -9.45 -3.77
N VAL A 68 -3.48 -10.48 -3.44
CA VAL A 68 -2.13 -10.68 -3.97
C VAL A 68 -2.14 -10.81 -5.50
N LYS A 69 -3.07 -11.56 -6.05
CA LYS A 69 -3.25 -11.65 -7.51
C LYS A 69 -3.55 -10.29 -8.13
N ASN A 70 -4.40 -9.48 -7.50
CA ASN A 70 -4.71 -8.13 -7.95
C ASN A 70 -3.49 -7.21 -7.94
N VAL A 71 -2.58 -7.35 -6.96
CA VAL A 71 -1.29 -6.65 -6.96
C VAL A 71 -0.43 -7.10 -8.14
N ASN A 72 -0.26 -8.42 -8.33
CA ASN A 72 0.67 -8.99 -9.30
C ASN A 72 0.23 -8.82 -10.76
N GLU A 73 -1.05 -8.68 -11.03
CA GLU A 73 -1.59 -8.62 -12.38
C GLU A 73 -2.14 -7.24 -12.75
N PRO A 74 -3.41 -6.86 -12.40
CA PRO A 74 -4.00 -5.62 -12.89
C PRO A 74 -3.29 -4.37 -12.37
N ILE A 75 -2.90 -4.33 -11.09
CA ILE A 75 -2.24 -3.16 -10.51
C ILE A 75 -0.82 -3.03 -11.08
N ALA A 76 -0.03 -4.10 -11.07
CA ALA A 76 1.34 -4.09 -11.61
C ALA A 76 1.36 -3.63 -13.07
N ARG A 77 0.43 -4.13 -13.89
CA ARG A 77 0.31 -3.74 -15.31
C ARG A 77 -0.07 -2.26 -15.48
N ALA A 78 -1.02 -1.77 -14.67
CA ALA A 78 -1.51 -0.41 -14.78
C ALA A 78 -0.50 0.66 -14.35
N LEU A 79 0.39 0.32 -13.41
CA LEU A 79 1.34 1.27 -12.82
C LEU A 79 2.75 1.18 -13.42
N LYS A 80 3.05 0.14 -14.20
CA LYS A 80 4.36 -0.03 -14.85
C LYS A 80 4.71 1.19 -15.69
N GLY A 81 5.92 1.74 -15.49
CA GLY A 81 6.43 2.90 -16.19
C GLY A 81 5.97 4.25 -15.63
N MET A 82 5.03 4.30 -14.68
CA MET A 82 4.65 5.54 -14.01
C MET A 82 5.78 6.06 -13.12
N ASP A 83 5.80 7.37 -12.91
CA ASP A 83 6.74 8.02 -12.00
C ASP A 83 6.27 7.89 -10.55
N ALA A 84 7.04 7.21 -9.71
CA ALA A 84 6.71 6.97 -8.31
C ALA A 84 6.59 8.26 -7.46
N ARG A 85 7.07 9.41 -7.96
CA ARG A 85 6.89 10.71 -7.30
C ARG A 85 5.47 11.26 -7.43
N GLU A 86 4.71 10.77 -8.39
CA GLU A 86 3.34 11.22 -8.65
C GLU A 86 2.32 10.40 -7.83
N GLN A 87 2.52 10.34 -6.50
CA GLN A 87 1.73 9.49 -5.60
C GLN A 87 0.22 9.62 -5.83
N ARG A 88 -0.29 10.85 -5.95
CA ARG A 88 -1.74 11.08 -6.20
C ARG A 88 -2.22 10.41 -7.47
N LYS A 89 -1.47 10.55 -8.57
CA LYS A 89 -1.86 9.92 -9.86
C LYS A 89 -1.83 8.40 -9.77
N ILE A 90 -0.88 7.83 -9.00
CA ILE A 90 -0.77 6.40 -8.76
C ILE A 90 -1.99 5.91 -7.98
N ASP A 91 -2.34 6.59 -6.90
CA ASP A 91 -3.49 6.25 -6.07
C ASP A 91 -4.80 6.39 -6.85
N GLU A 92 -4.99 7.51 -7.57
CA GLU A 92 -6.15 7.75 -8.45
C GLU A 92 -6.25 6.68 -9.55
N LYS A 93 -5.12 6.25 -10.13
CA LYS A 93 -5.10 5.19 -11.13
C LYS A 93 -5.59 3.86 -10.56
N MET A 94 -5.19 3.49 -9.34
CA MET A 94 -5.66 2.29 -8.67
C MET A 94 -7.14 2.39 -8.29
N LEU A 95 -7.60 3.56 -7.81
CA LEU A 95 -9.01 3.79 -7.51
C LEU A 95 -9.90 3.70 -8.76
N ALA A 96 -9.45 4.28 -9.87
CA ALA A 96 -10.15 4.19 -11.16
C ALA A 96 -10.18 2.74 -11.70
N LEU A 97 -9.11 1.97 -11.48
CA LEU A 97 -9.04 0.56 -11.87
C LEU A 97 -10.00 -0.32 -11.04
N ASP A 98 -10.17 -0.01 -9.76
CA ASP A 98 -11.17 -0.64 -8.89
C ASP A 98 -12.58 -0.24 -9.33
N GLY A 99 -12.86 1.04 -9.49
CA GLY A 99 -14.12 1.58 -9.96
C GLY A 99 -15.31 1.41 -9.00
N THR A 100 -15.07 0.98 -7.76
CA THR A 100 -16.13 0.81 -6.74
C THR A 100 -15.90 1.79 -5.57
N SER A 101 -16.99 2.23 -4.93
CA SER A 101 -16.92 3.18 -3.82
C SER A 101 -16.13 2.66 -2.61
N ASN A 102 -16.21 1.36 -2.35
CA ASN A 102 -15.62 0.70 -1.19
C ASN A 102 -14.42 -0.21 -1.52
N LYS A 103 -13.85 -0.10 -2.72
CA LYS A 103 -12.65 -0.85 -3.17
C LYS A 103 -12.80 -2.38 -3.15
N LYS A 104 -14.03 -2.87 -3.36
CA LYS A 104 -14.33 -4.31 -3.28
C LYS A 104 -13.76 -5.15 -4.42
N LYS A 105 -13.43 -4.54 -5.56
CA LYS A 105 -12.94 -5.26 -6.75
C LYS A 105 -11.46 -5.64 -6.63
N LEU A 106 -10.61 -4.68 -6.28
CA LEU A 106 -9.18 -4.93 -6.08
C LEU A 106 -8.84 -5.29 -4.65
N GLY A 107 -9.59 -4.76 -3.70
CA GLY A 107 -9.33 -4.85 -2.27
C GLY A 107 -8.55 -3.64 -1.75
N ALA A 108 -9.05 -3.05 -0.66
CA ALA A 108 -8.35 -1.94 0.01
C ALA A 108 -6.93 -2.34 0.46
N ASN A 109 -6.76 -3.60 0.90
CA ASN A 109 -5.47 -4.17 1.27
C ASN A 109 -4.48 -4.21 0.10
N ALA A 110 -4.89 -4.60 -1.10
CA ALA A 110 -4.04 -4.59 -2.29
C ALA A 110 -3.64 -3.15 -2.68
N ILE A 111 -4.61 -2.24 -2.73
CA ILE A 111 -4.39 -0.83 -3.10
C ILE A 111 -3.44 -0.16 -2.10
N LEU A 112 -3.71 -0.31 -0.79
CA LEU A 112 -2.92 0.32 0.26
C LEU A 112 -1.47 -0.22 0.31
N ALA A 113 -1.29 -1.54 0.13
CA ALA A 113 0.03 -2.15 0.10
C ALA A 113 0.91 -1.52 -1.00
N VAL A 114 0.37 -1.39 -2.21
CA VAL A 114 1.10 -0.80 -3.35
C VAL A 114 1.32 0.70 -3.17
N SER A 115 0.33 1.44 -2.69
CA SER A 115 0.46 2.88 -2.41
C SER A 115 1.60 3.17 -1.44
N LEU A 116 1.63 2.47 -0.29
CA LEU A 116 2.67 2.62 0.71
C LEU A 116 4.05 2.16 0.21
N ALA A 117 4.12 1.04 -0.51
CA ALA A 117 5.37 0.54 -1.10
C ALA A 117 5.95 1.54 -2.12
N THR A 118 5.09 2.17 -2.93
CA THR A 118 5.50 3.22 -3.88
C THR A 118 6.08 4.43 -3.17
N ALA A 119 5.39 4.93 -2.14
CA ALA A 119 5.89 6.07 -1.34
C ALA A 119 7.26 5.77 -0.71
N ARG A 120 7.47 4.55 -0.22
CA ARG A 120 8.76 4.12 0.34
C ARG A 120 9.83 4.01 -0.72
N ALA A 121 9.55 3.38 -1.87
CA ALA A 121 10.51 3.32 -2.98
C ALA A 121 10.96 4.71 -3.42
N ALA A 122 10.02 5.63 -3.59
CA ALA A 122 10.32 7.00 -3.99
C ALA A 122 11.06 7.78 -2.90
N SER A 123 10.76 7.56 -1.62
CA SER A 123 11.48 8.19 -0.51
C SER A 123 12.93 7.73 -0.43
N TRP A 124 13.19 6.45 -0.59
CA TRP A 124 14.54 5.87 -0.58
C TRP A 124 15.35 6.31 -1.80
N GLU A 125 14.76 6.28 -2.99
CA GLU A 125 15.41 6.81 -4.21
C GLU A 125 15.75 8.31 -4.07
N ALA A 126 14.91 9.07 -3.38
CA ALA A 126 15.16 10.48 -3.08
C ALA A 126 16.17 10.71 -1.94
N ASN A 127 16.66 9.65 -1.31
CA ASN A 127 17.49 9.68 -0.09
C ASN A 127 16.86 10.53 1.04
N LEU A 128 15.57 10.36 1.25
CA LEU A 128 14.80 11.08 2.26
C LEU A 128 14.10 10.09 3.21
N PRO A 129 14.05 10.35 4.53
CA PRO A 129 13.14 9.66 5.41
C PRO A 129 11.70 9.79 4.90
N THR A 130 10.90 8.71 4.98
CA THR A 130 9.56 8.65 4.38
C THR A 130 8.66 9.82 4.84
N PHE A 131 8.70 10.21 6.12
CA PHE A 131 7.90 11.33 6.61
C PHE A 131 8.28 12.69 5.98
N LYS A 132 9.57 12.93 5.71
CA LYS A 132 10.04 14.12 4.99
C LYS A 132 9.62 14.08 3.52
N TYR A 133 9.71 12.90 2.91
CA TYR A 133 9.27 12.69 1.55
C TYR A 133 7.77 12.96 1.39
N LEU A 134 6.93 12.38 2.24
CA LEU A 134 5.47 12.58 2.21
C LEU A 134 5.10 14.05 2.37
N ARG A 135 5.74 14.77 3.30
CA ARG A 135 5.55 16.21 3.46
C ARG A 135 5.81 16.97 2.16
N LYS A 136 6.91 16.66 1.47
CA LYS A 136 7.26 17.28 0.20
C LYS A 136 6.29 16.88 -0.91
N CYS A 137 5.98 15.60 -1.03
CA CYS A 137 5.09 15.02 -2.03
C CYS A 137 3.69 15.63 -1.97
N PHE A 138 3.12 15.78 -0.78
CA PHE A 138 1.78 16.34 -0.57
C PHE A 138 1.77 17.85 -0.29
N ARG A 139 2.93 18.52 -0.34
CA ARG A 139 3.08 19.96 -0.09
C ARG A 139 2.43 20.41 1.23
N LEU A 140 2.65 19.64 2.29
CA LEU A 140 2.09 19.96 3.60
C LEU A 140 2.71 21.24 4.16
N LYS A 141 1.87 22.15 4.66
CA LYS A 141 2.27 23.52 5.03
C LYS A 141 3.06 23.64 6.34
N HIS A 142 3.07 22.63 7.19
CA HIS A 142 3.80 22.66 8.46
C HIS A 142 5.30 22.81 8.25
N LYS A 143 5.93 23.80 8.90
CA LYS A 143 7.36 24.09 8.78
C LYS A 143 8.23 23.21 9.68
N THR A 144 7.70 22.79 10.83
CA THR A 144 8.39 21.99 11.84
C THR A 144 7.96 20.53 11.78
N PHE A 145 8.80 19.64 12.28
CA PHE A 145 8.44 18.25 12.57
C PHE A 145 8.31 18.12 14.08
N GLU A 146 7.12 17.80 14.53
CA GLU A 146 6.81 17.57 15.93
C GLU A 146 6.44 16.10 16.12
N LEU A 147 6.94 15.48 17.19
CA LEU A 147 6.51 14.14 17.55
C LEU A 147 5.07 14.22 18.07
N PRO A 148 4.19 13.30 17.61
CA PRO A 148 2.84 13.24 18.16
C PRO A 148 2.89 12.87 19.65
N LEU A 149 1.91 13.37 20.41
CA LEU A 149 1.70 12.90 21.78
C LEU A 149 1.40 11.40 21.76
N ALA A 150 2.13 10.65 22.58
CA ALA A 150 1.87 9.23 22.74
C ALA A 150 0.52 9.02 23.43
N THR A 151 -0.35 8.22 22.78
CA THR A 151 -1.60 7.77 23.39
C THR A 151 -1.44 6.29 23.71
N MET A 152 -1.60 5.92 24.97
CA MET A 152 -1.47 4.54 25.43
C MET A 152 -2.72 4.15 26.22
N ASN A 153 -3.17 2.92 26.04
CA ASN A 153 -4.12 2.32 26.97
C ASN A 153 -3.34 1.91 28.23
N ILE A 154 -3.74 2.45 29.35
CA ILE A 154 -3.25 2.03 30.68
C ILE A 154 -4.34 1.11 31.24
N ILE A 155 -4.02 -0.17 31.38
CA ILE A 155 -4.91 -1.18 31.98
C ILE A 155 -4.63 -1.23 33.46
#